data_9a4c5afd615d9271bc591c4b161056ae
#
_entry.id   9a4c5afd615d9271bc591c4b161056ae
#
_cell.length_a   1.000
_cell.length_b   1.000
_cell.length_c   1.000
_cell.angle_alpha   90.00
_cell.angle_beta   90.00
_cell.angle_gamma   90.00
#
_symmetry.space_group_name_H-M   'P 1'
#
loop_
_entity.id
_entity.type
_entity.pdbx_description
1 polymer ?
#
loop_
_entity_poly.entity_id
_entity_poly.type
_entity_poly.pdbx_seq_one_letter_code
_entity_poly.pdbx_strand_id
1 'polypeptide(L)'
;MCYTADEKAGIDEVRAVFQEHLRQCPDYELLWSDKVGYVWLAIGLEPLYVDTGRRIESAEDLCRECLESIGMDVLYLTDKDHGFENADAQERAEIRRRWEPFMAQLPQFHYLCGEILGDEK
;
A
#
# COMPACT_ATOMS: atom_id res chain seq x y z
N MET A 1 -6.82 -19.41 -14.30
CA MET A 1 -5.97 -18.86 -13.32
C MET A 1 -5.64 -17.46 -13.60
N CYS A 2 -5.72 -16.62 -12.61
CA CYS A 2 -5.48 -15.21 -12.81
C CYS A 2 -4.03 -14.81 -12.64
N TYR A 3 -3.20 -15.66 -12.02
CA TYR A 3 -1.77 -15.39 -11.86
C TYR A 3 -0.98 -16.65 -12.17
N THR A 4 0.26 -16.47 -12.60
CA THR A 4 1.17 -17.61 -12.64
C THR A 4 1.55 -17.95 -11.19
N ALA A 5 2.16 -19.13 -10.99
CA ALA A 5 2.60 -19.52 -9.66
C ALA A 5 3.60 -18.52 -9.09
N ASP A 6 4.52 -18.02 -9.92
CA ASP A 6 5.52 -17.05 -9.48
C ASP A 6 4.88 -15.70 -9.14
N GLU A 7 3.91 -15.28 -9.93
CA GLU A 7 3.21 -14.02 -9.65
C GLU A 7 2.49 -14.10 -8.32
N LYS A 8 1.77 -15.19 -8.08
CA LYS A 8 1.04 -15.34 -6.84
C LYS A 8 2.00 -15.42 -5.65
N ALA A 9 3.11 -16.15 -5.81
CA ALA A 9 4.09 -16.26 -4.73
C ALA A 9 4.67 -14.89 -4.38
N GLY A 10 4.92 -14.04 -5.38
CA GLY A 10 5.43 -12.70 -5.13
C GLY A 10 4.41 -11.84 -4.40
N ILE A 11 3.15 -11.91 -4.80
CA ILE A 11 2.10 -11.15 -4.13
C ILE A 11 1.93 -11.65 -2.70
N ASP A 12 1.97 -12.97 -2.49
CA ASP A 12 1.85 -13.54 -1.15
C ASP A 12 2.99 -13.10 -0.24
N GLU A 13 4.19 -12.96 -0.79
CA GLU A 13 5.33 -12.48 -0.02
C GLU A 13 5.11 -11.06 0.48
N VAL A 14 4.66 -10.18 -0.40
CA VAL A 14 4.37 -8.79 -0.04
C VAL A 14 3.25 -8.75 0.99
N ARG A 15 2.20 -9.55 0.77
CA ARG A 15 1.08 -9.61 1.71
C ARG A 15 1.55 -10.01 3.09
N ALA A 16 2.47 -10.99 3.18
CA ALA A 16 2.97 -11.44 4.47
C ALA A 16 3.74 -10.34 5.20
N VAL A 17 4.54 -9.56 4.46
CA VAL A 17 5.33 -8.47 5.05
C VAL A 17 4.41 -7.40 5.62
N PHE A 18 3.32 -7.06 4.92
CA PHE A 18 2.41 -6.00 5.37
C PHE A 18 1.21 -6.53 6.15
N GLN A 19 1.23 -7.79 6.55
CA GLN A 19 0.07 -8.45 7.14
C GLN A 19 -0.50 -7.68 8.32
N GLU A 20 0.36 -7.21 9.22
CA GLU A 20 -0.10 -6.50 10.41
C GLU A 20 -0.76 -5.18 10.04
N HIS A 21 -0.16 -4.46 9.11
CA HIS A 21 -0.73 -3.19 8.65
C HIS A 21 -2.08 -3.42 7.99
N LEU A 22 -2.18 -4.45 7.14
CA LEU A 22 -3.43 -4.73 6.45
C LEU A 22 -4.54 -5.10 7.41
N ARG A 23 -4.19 -5.84 8.47
CA ARG A 23 -5.19 -6.25 9.46
C ARG A 23 -5.74 -5.07 10.25
N GLN A 24 -4.90 -4.07 10.52
CA GLN A 24 -5.29 -2.93 11.34
C GLN A 24 -5.84 -1.76 10.55
N CYS A 25 -5.69 -1.77 9.23
CA CYS A 25 -6.11 -0.63 8.41
C CYS A 25 -7.63 -0.58 8.27
N PRO A 26 -8.28 0.51 8.67
CA PRO A 26 -9.74 0.59 8.57
C PRO A 26 -10.25 1.03 7.21
N ASP A 27 -9.36 1.58 6.36
CA ASP A 27 -9.78 2.21 5.11
C ASP A 27 -9.70 1.29 3.91
N TYR A 28 -8.96 0.20 4.02
CA TYR A 28 -8.75 -0.71 2.89
C TYR A 28 -8.76 -2.14 3.34
N GLU A 29 -9.09 -3.03 2.44
CA GLU A 29 -9.04 -4.46 2.71
C GLU A 29 -8.56 -5.20 1.49
N LEU A 30 -7.72 -6.22 1.69
CA LEU A 30 -7.25 -7.08 0.63
C LEU A 30 -8.01 -8.39 0.71
N LEU A 31 -8.74 -8.73 -0.35
CA LEU A 31 -9.55 -9.94 -0.40
C LEU A 31 -9.05 -10.86 -1.50
N TRP A 32 -9.34 -12.14 -1.35
CA TRP A 32 -9.01 -13.12 -2.39
C TRP A 32 -10.29 -13.58 -3.06
N SER A 33 -10.29 -13.60 -4.38
CA SER A 33 -11.37 -14.13 -5.17
C SER A 33 -10.81 -15.25 -6.06
N ASP A 34 -11.45 -16.41 -6.05
CA ASP A 34 -11.01 -17.50 -6.89
C ASP A 34 -11.09 -17.15 -8.38
N LYS A 35 -11.89 -16.18 -8.73
CA LYS A 35 -12.07 -15.83 -10.14
C LYS A 35 -11.13 -14.76 -10.64
N VAL A 36 -10.80 -13.79 -9.80
CA VAL A 36 -10.00 -12.67 -10.26
C VAL A 36 -8.70 -12.46 -9.51
N GLY A 37 -8.49 -13.17 -8.40
CA GLY A 37 -7.26 -13.04 -7.62
C GLY A 37 -7.44 -12.07 -6.47
N TYR A 38 -6.37 -11.37 -6.10
CA TYR A 38 -6.44 -10.42 -5.00
C TYR A 38 -7.12 -9.14 -5.43
N VAL A 39 -7.99 -8.64 -4.58
CA VAL A 39 -8.74 -7.40 -4.83
C VAL A 39 -8.50 -6.44 -3.68
N TRP A 40 -8.14 -5.21 -4.01
CA TRP A 40 -7.92 -4.13 -3.04
C TRP A 40 -9.19 -3.31 -2.98
N LEU A 41 -9.86 -3.34 -1.82
CA LEU A 41 -11.11 -2.62 -1.64
C LEU A 41 -10.90 -1.36 -0.83
N ALA A 42 -11.42 -0.25 -1.32
CA ALA A 42 -11.47 0.99 -0.55
C ALA A 42 -12.79 1.01 0.19
N ILE A 43 -12.73 1.16 1.51
CA ILE A 43 -13.91 1.14 2.37
C ILE A 43 -14.29 2.57 2.69
N GLY A 44 -15.54 2.94 2.44
CA GLY A 44 -16.00 4.29 2.69
C GLY A 44 -16.23 4.56 4.16
N LEU A 45 -16.70 5.78 4.46
CA LEU A 45 -16.93 6.19 5.83
C LEU A 45 -18.07 5.43 6.48
N GLU A 46 -19.05 5.03 5.69
CA GLU A 46 -20.18 4.25 6.19
C GLU A 46 -19.79 2.79 6.23
N PRO A 47 -20.04 2.08 7.32
CA PRO A 47 -19.59 0.70 7.43
C PRO A 47 -20.07 -0.24 6.34
N LEU A 48 -21.23 0.05 5.73
CA LEU A 48 -21.76 -0.81 4.69
C LEU A 48 -21.44 -0.32 3.29
N TYR A 49 -20.66 0.75 3.19
CA TYR A 49 -20.38 1.33 1.89
C TYR A 49 -18.99 0.93 1.42
N VAL A 50 -18.94 0.23 0.28
CA VAL A 50 -17.69 -0.14 -0.36
C VAL A 50 -17.54 0.75 -1.58
N ASP A 51 -16.52 1.61 -1.56
CA ASP A 51 -16.37 2.63 -2.57
C ASP A 51 -15.88 2.05 -3.89
N THR A 52 -14.71 1.45 -3.91
CA THR A 52 -14.17 0.88 -5.14
C THR A 52 -13.38 -0.38 -4.83
N GLY A 53 -13.26 -1.23 -5.86
CA GLY A 53 -12.42 -2.40 -5.77
C GLY A 53 -11.57 -2.47 -7.01
N ARG A 54 -10.34 -2.94 -6.85
CA ARG A 54 -9.39 -3.03 -7.95
C ARG A 54 -8.58 -4.30 -7.80
N ARG A 55 -8.37 -4.99 -8.91
CA ARG A 55 -7.56 -6.20 -8.89
C ARG A 55 -6.08 -5.82 -8.73
N ILE A 56 -5.38 -6.53 -7.86
CA ILE A 56 -3.93 -6.36 -7.71
C ILE A 56 -3.25 -7.11 -8.85
N GLU A 57 -2.43 -6.40 -9.62
CA GLU A 57 -1.84 -6.95 -10.83
C GLU A 57 -0.51 -7.68 -10.58
N SER A 58 0.23 -7.28 -9.54
CA SER A 58 1.56 -7.81 -9.31
C SER A 58 1.99 -7.55 -7.88
N ALA A 59 3.13 -8.14 -7.49
CA ALA A 59 3.73 -7.88 -6.18
C ALA A 59 4.07 -6.40 -6.02
N GLU A 60 4.59 -5.78 -7.08
CA GLU A 60 4.91 -4.35 -7.06
C GLU A 60 3.66 -3.52 -6.81
N ASP A 61 2.57 -3.88 -7.45
CA ASP A 61 1.29 -3.20 -7.32
C ASP A 61 0.81 -3.22 -5.86
N LEU A 62 0.83 -4.40 -5.23
CA LEU A 62 0.40 -4.50 -3.84
C LEU A 62 1.34 -3.74 -2.91
N CYS A 63 2.64 -3.82 -3.15
CA CYS A 63 3.61 -3.10 -2.33
C CYS A 63 3.35 -1.59 -2.40
N ARG A 64 3.09 -1.06 -3.59
CA ARG A 64 2.80 0.36 -3.78
C ARG A 64 1.54 0.77 -3.02
N GLU A 65 0.48 -0.04 -3.10
CA GLU A 65 -0.76 0.29 -2.40
C GLU A 65 -0.55 0.32 -0.88
N CYS A 66 0.19 -0.64 -0.36
CA CYS A 66 0.45 -0.68 1.08
C CYS A 66 1.30 0.51 1.53
N LEU A 67 2.32 0.86 0.75
CA LEU A 67 3.16 2.02 1.08
C LEU A 67 2.35 3.30 1.06
N GLU A 68 1.50 3.46 0.04
CA GLU A 68 0.65 4.65 -0.05
C GLU A 68 -0.31 4.72 1.12
N SER A 69 -0.89 3.59 1.51
CA SER A 69 -1.80 3.54 2.65
C SER A 69 -1.11 4.00 3.95
N ILE A 70 0.11 3.52 4.19
CA ILE A 70 0.87 3.91 5.38
C ILE A 70 1.22 5.40 5.32
N GLY A 71 1.64 5.89 4.15
CA GLY A 71 1.99 7.29 4.00
C GLY A 71 0.82 8.23 4.20
N MET A 72 -0.36 7.84 3.70
CA MET A 72 -1.54 8.67 3.89
C MET A 72 -1.93 8.79 5.36
N ASP A 73 -1.66 7.75 6.16
CA ASP A 73 -1.90 7.85 7.59
C ASP A 73 -1.10 8.98 8.23
N VAL A 74 0.15 9.16 7.78
CA VAL A 74 0.98 10.24 8.27
C VAL A 74 0.39 11.60 7.89
N LEU A 75 -0.04 11.73 6.64
CA LEU A 75 -0.58 12.99 6.15
C LEU A 75 -1.88 13.35 6.86
N TYR A 76 -2.72 12.36 7.17
CA TYR A 76 -3.94 12.63 7.91
C TYR A 76 -3.65 13.12 9.33
N LEU A 77 -2.60 12.59 9.96
CA LEU A 77 -2.26 12.99 11.32
C LEU A 77 -1.80 14.44 11.40
N THR A 78 -1.27 14.98 10.30
CA THR A 78 -0.84 16.38 10.29
C THR A 78 -1.99 17.34 9.96
N ASP A 79 -3.19 16.81 9.76
CA ASP A 79 -4.38 17.60 9.49
C ASP A 79 -4.22 18.48 8.26
N LYS A 80 -3.53 17.96 7.25
CA LYS A 80 -3.36 18.68 6.00
C LYS A 80 -4.06 17.91 4.90
N ASP A 81 -4.79 18.64 4.09
CA ASP A 81 -5.54 18.03 3.02
C ASP A 81 -4.73 18.11 1.74
N HIS A 82 -3.71 17.28 1.63
CA HIS A 82 -2.87 17.28 0.43
C HIS A 82 -2.28 15.90 0.22
N GLY A 83 -1.81 15.65 -0.99
CA GLY A 83 -1.21 14.37 -1.34
C GLY A 83 0.28 14.36 -1.11
N PHE A 84 0.92 13.29 -1.57
CA PHE A 84 2.36 13.10 -1.37
C PHE A 84 3.17 14.20 -2.03
N GLU A 85 2.69 14.73 -3.14
CA GLU A 85 3.43 15.74 -3.87
C GLU A 85 3.58 17.03 -3.08
N ASN A 86 2.74 17.26 -2.11
CA ASN A 86 2.78 18.47 -1.29
C ASN A 86 3.28 18.21 0.13
N ALA A 87 3.79 17.01 0.40
CA ALA A 87 4.30 16.69 1.73
C ALA A 87 5.56 17.51 2.01
N ASP A 88 5.65 18.07 3.21
CA ASP A 88 6.84 18.84 3.58
C ASP A 88 7.97 17.90 4.02
N ALA A 89 9.14 18.45 4.32
CA ALA A 89 10.31 17.65 4.65
C ALA A 89 10.08 16.78 5.89
N GLN A 90 9.36 17.30 6.87
CA GLN A 90 9.12 16.56 8.11
C GLN A 90 8.15 15.41 7.86
N GLU A 91 7.11 15.65 7.07
CA GLU A 91 6.16 14.60 6.72
C GLU A 91 6.83 13.50 5.90
N ARG A 92 7.68 13.89 4.95
CA ARG A 92 8.40 12.93 4.12
C ARG A 92 9.34 12.07 4.96
N ALA A 93 10.02 12.68 5.94
CA ALA A 93 10.91 11.93 6.83
C ALA A 93 10.13 10.93 7.67
N GLU A 94 8.97 11.32 8.18
CA GLU A 94 8.15 10.42 8.98
C GLU A 94 7.60 9.28 8.14
N ILE A 95 7.18 9.56 6.92
CA ILE A 95 6.70 8.53 6.00
C ILE A 95 7.81 7.52 5.74
N ARG A 96 9.02 7.99 5.44
CA ARG A 96 10.14 7.09 5.17
C ARG A 96 10.48 6.25 6.40
N ARG A 97 10.38 6.84 7.58
CA ARG A 97 10.66 6.13 8.82
C ARG A 97 9.66 4.98 9.01
N ARG A 98 8.39 5.21 8.69
CA ARG A 98 7.37 4.18 8.83
C ARG A 98 7.49 3.08 7.79
N TRP A 99 8.01 3.41 6.61
CA TRP A 99 8.21 2.45 5.55
C TRP A 99 9.41 1.54 5.80
N GLU A 100 10.38 1.99 6.59
CA GLU A 100 11.65 1.31 6.69
C GLU A 100 11.59 -0.15 7.11
N PRO A 101 10.80 -0.53 8.13
CA PRO A 101 10.75 -1.94 8.53
C PRO A 101 10.25 -2.85 7.42
N PHE A 102 9.36 -2.34 6.57
CA PHE A 102 8.83 -3.12 5.46
C PHE A 102 9.83 -3.19 4.32
N MET A 103 10.49 -2.07 4.04
CA MET A 103 11.45 -2.02 2.95
C MET A 103 12.70 -2.83 3.26
N ALA A 104 13.04 -3.00 4.53
CA ALA A 104 14.14 -3.86 4.91
C ALA A 104 13.88 -5.30 4.51
N GLN A 105 12.61 -5.69 4.45
CA GLN A 105 12.23 -7.05 4.07
C GLN A 105 11.95 -7.18 2.58
N LEU A 106 11.77 -6.07 1.87
CA LEU A 106 11.46 -6.06 0.44
C LEU A 106 12.39 -5.10 -0.30
N PRO A 107 13.72 -5.35 -0.24
CA PRO A 107 14.65 -4.40 -0.84
C PRO A 107 14.48 -4.22 -2.34
N GLN A 108 13.90 -5.21 -3.02
CA GLN A 108 13.69 -5.14 -4.46
C GLN A 108 12.65 -4.09 -4.83
N PHE A 109 11.85 -3.63 -3.87
CA PHE A 109 10.82 -2.62 -4.13
C PHE A 109 11.15 -1.27 -3.51
N HIS A 110 12.39 -1.09 -3.03
CA HIS A 110 12.77 0.15 -2.38
C HIS A 110 12.60 1.37 -3.30
N TYR A 111 12.75 1.18 -4.61
CA TYR A 111 12.60 2.27 -5.56
C TYR A 111 11.20 2.90 -5.54
N LEU A 112 10.20 2.17 -5.05
CA LEU A 112 8.85 2.70 -4.98
C LEU A 112 8.77 3.90 -4.03
N CYS A 113 9.63 3.94 -3.02
CA CYS A 113 9.61 5.05 -2.07
C CYS A 113 9.87 6.37 -2.77
N GLY A 114 10.87 6.41 -3.65
CA GLY A 114 11.15 7.61 -4.41
C GLY A 114 10.05 7.96 -5.39
N GLU A 115 9.47 6.94 -6.01
CA GLU A 115 8.38 7.18 -6.95
C GLU A 115 7.16 7.78 -6.28
N ILE A 116 6.77 7.25 -5.12
CA ILE A 116 5.58 7.72 -4.43
C ILE A 116 5.78 9.14 -3.92
N LEU A 117 6.96 9.42 -3.37
CA LEU A 117 7.23 10.74 -2.83
C LEU A 117 7.67 11.76 -3.89
N GLY A 118 7.90 11.30 -5.11
CA GLY A 118 8.34 12.19 -6.17
C GLY A 118 9.80 12.63 -6.05
N ASP A 119 10.59 11.88 -5.31
CA ASP A 119 12.01 12.18 -5.16
C ASP A 119 12.75 11.59 -6.30
N GLU A 120 12.88 12.22 -7.37
CA GLU A 120 13.62 11.68 -8.38
C GLU A 120 14.90 12.10 -8.32
N LYS A 121 15.76 11.46 -8.62
CA LYS A 121 17.08 11.79 -8.64
C LYS A 121 17.86 10.84 -8.21
#